data_dfccdf98f83a0cfc83b2bfc8aa6b5709
#
_entry.id   dfccdf98f83a0cfc83b2bfc8aa6b5709
#
_cell.length_a   1.000
_cell.length_b   1.000
_cell.length_c   1.000
_cell.angle_alpha   90.00
_cell.angle_beta   90.00
_cell.angle_gamma   90.00
#
_symmetry.space_group_name_H-M   'P 1'
#
loop_
_entity.id
_entity.type
_entity.pdbx_description
1 polymer ?
#
loop_
_entity_poly.entity_id
_entity_poly.type
_entity_poly.pdbx_seq_one_letter_code
_entity_poly.pdbx_strand_id
1 'polypeptide(L)'
;MIRHLVALACAALLGGGAATAQTFPKFTGFVVDAANVIPPEQEAALTQRLDALQKANGHQLVVATVPDLQGYPIEDYGYRLLRSWGVGLKDANNGAILLVAPTERKVRIEVGYGLEPVLTDAFSSVVINQQVLPRFKAGDMAGGIVAGANAVADQLALPDAEARAKVTAAAAEYDRTHARTTASRSGGGAPIGLIIFGIVLAAIVIPMLSRRGRGQRYRGDGGGGSALPIVLWSVANELSRGGGGWSGGGGGSGSDSGGGWMGGGFGGGGGGSAGGGGASGSW
;
A
#
# COMPACT_ATOMS: atom_id res chain seq x y z
N MET A 1 42.08 18.34 -25.81
CA MET A 1 41.19 18.96 -24.80
C MET A 1 39.77 18.33 -24.78
N ILE A 2 39.07 18.19 -25.91
CA ILE A 2 37.69 17.63 -25.96
C ILE A 2 37.61 16.20 -25.42
N ARG A 3 38.62 15.33 -25.66
CA ARG A 3 38.63 13.93 -25.16
C ARG A 3 38.70 13.85 -23.63
N HIS A 4 39.34 14.80 -22.96
CA HIS A 4 39.45 14.82 -21.51
C HIS A 4 38.18 15.38 -20.85
N LEU A 5 37.51 16.34 -21.53
CA LEU A 5 36.20 16.84 -21.09
C LEU A 5 35.10 15.75 -21.14
N VAL A 6 35.08 14.94 -22.22
CA VAL A 6 34.15 13.84 -22.38
C VAL A 6 34.40 12.75 -21.32
N ALA A 7 35.68 12.42 -21.03
CA ALA A 7 36.02 11.46 -19.98
C ALA A 7 35.61 11.95 -18.57
N LEU A 8 35.76 13.25 -18.29
CA LEU A 8 35.34 13.84 -17.04
C LEU A 8 33.80 13.86 -16.88
N ALA A 9 33.08 14.14 -17.97
CA ALA A 9 31.62 14.10 -18.00
C ALA A 9 31.07 12.66 -17.80
N CYS A 10 31.69 11.65 -18.41
CA CYS A 10 31.33 10.25 -18.18
C CYS A 10 31.64 9.78 -16.75
N ALA A 11 32.72 10.24 -16.14
CA ALA A 11 33.05 9.92 -14.76
C ALA A 11 32.08 10.55 -13.76
N ALA A 12 31.55 11.75 -14.05
CA ALA A 12 30.55 12.42 -13.23
C ALA A 12 29.15 11.75 -13.31
N LEU A 13 28.83 11.07 -14.42
CA LEU A 13 27.59 10.30 -14.59
C LEU A 13 27.62 8.92 -13.90
N LEU A 14 28.81 8.43 -13.53
CA LEU A 14 28.99 7.17 -12.77
C LEU A 14 28.96 7.37 -11.25
N GLY A 15 28.74 8.58 -10.76
CA GLY A 15 28.42 8.87 -9.37
C GLY A 15 27.04 8.33 -9.00
N GLY A 16 26.85 7.01 -9.11
CA GLY A 16 25.65 6.31 -8.70
C GLY A 16 25.44 6.57 -7.22
N GLY A 17 24.33 7.25 -6.87
CA GLY A 17 23.89 7.40 -5.51
C GLY A 17 23.94 6.02 -4.84
N ALA A 18 24.64 5.90 -3.73
CA ALA A 18 24.66 4.68 -2.94
C ALA A 18 23.20 4.36 -2.57
N ALA A 19 22.63 3.33 -3.18
CA ALA A 19 21.35 2.81 -2.74
C ALA A 19 21.56 2.33 -1.31
N THR A 20 21.10 3.10 -0.33
CA THR A 20 21.13 2.69 1.07
C THR A 20 20.24 1.47 1.20
N ALA A 21 20.83 0.32 1.51
CA ALA A 21 20.09 -0.89 1.77
C ALA A 21 19.14 -0.64 2.95
N GLN A 22 17.88 -1.02 2.81
CA GLN A 22 16.89 -0.93 3.87
C GLN A 22 17.36 -1.75 5.08
N THR A 23 17.35 -1.16 6.25
CA THR A 23 17.75 -1.81 7.50
C THR A 23 16.53 -2.05 8.37
N PHE A 24 16.40 -3.27 8.90
CA PHE A 24 15.31 -3.63 9.80
C PHE A 24 15.80 -3.75 11.24
N PRO A 25 14.97 -3.44 12.24
CA PRO A 25 15.27 -3.77 13.62
C PRO A 25 15.54 -5.26 13.76
N LYS A 26 16.39 -5.61 14.74
CA LYS A 26 16.64 -7.00 15.07
C LYS A 26 15.37 -7.66 15.57
N PHE A 27 15.01 -8.80 15.02
CA PHE A 27 13.90 -9.60 15.53
C PHE A 27 14.22 -10.16 16.92
N THR A 28 13.43 -9.81 17.93
CA THR A 28 13.64 -10.18 19.33
C THR A 28 12.52 -11.07 19.90
N GLY A 29 11.38 -11.16 19.20
CA GLY A 29 10.24 -11.95 19.66
C GLY A 29 8.92 -11.44 19.08
N PHE A 30 7.81 -11.73 19.76
CA PHE A 30 6.45 -11.35 19.33
C PHE A 30 6.19 -9.84 19.35
N VAL A 31 6.93 -9.10 20.19
CA VAL A 31 6.85 -7.65 20.25
C VAL A 31 8.25 -7.09 20.03
N VAL A 32 8.40 -6.22 19.04
CA VAL A 32 9.63 -5.51 18.71
C VAL A 32 9.34 -4.02 18.74
N ASP A 33 9.53 -3.39 19.89
CA ASP A 33 9.26 -1.96 20.09
C ASP A 33 10.51 -1.10 19.83
N ALA A 34 10.95 -1.01 18.57
CA ALA A 34 12.12 -0.21 18.22
C ALA A 34 11.87 1.31 18.30
N ALA A 35 10.61 1.75 18.30
CA ALA A 35 10.24 3.15 18.47
C ALA A 35 10.05 3.58 19.94
N ASN A 36 10.11 2.62 20.89
CA ASN A 36 9.90 2.84 22.33
C ASN A 36 8.58 3.54 22.67
N VAL A 37 7.48 3.07 22.09
CA VAL A 37 6.13 3.62 22.27
C VAL A 37 5.20 2.73 23.10
N ILE A 38 5.65 1.53 23.49
CA ILE A 38 4.88 0.56 24.29
C ILE A 38 5.48 0.49 25.69
N PRO A 39 4.69 0.73 26.75
CA PRO A 39 5.17 0.52 28.12
C PRO A 39 5.58 -0.96 28.35
N PRO A 40 6.65 -1.21 29.12
CA PRO A 40 7.18 -2.57 29.32
C PRO A 40 6.16 -3.58 29.85
N GLU A 41 5.20 -3.15 30.65
CA GLU A 41 4.13 -4.02 31.17
C GLU A 41 3.19 -4.47 30.06
N GLN A 42 2.84 -3.57 29.12
CA GLN A 42 1.99 -3.88 27.98
C GLN A 42 2.74 -4.74 26.95
N GLU A 43 4.03 -4.49 26.75
CA GLU A 43 4.90 -5.30 25.91
C GLU A 43 4.96 -6.75 26.45
N ALA A 44 5.17 -6.93 27.73
CA ALA A 44 5.20 -8.26 28.36
C ALA A 44 3.83 -8.97 28.26
N ALA A 45 2.73 -8.28 28.49
CA ALA A 45 1.39 -8.84 28.38
C ALA A 45 1.06 -9.26 26.94
N LEU A 46 1.39 -8.41 25.95
CA LEU A 46 1.25 -8.76 24.52
C LEU A 46 2.11 -9.96 24.15
N THR A 47 3.35 -9.99 24.57
CA THR A 47 4.28 -11.11 24.29
C THR A 47 3.70 -12.42 24.80
N GLN A 48 3.20 -12.46 26.04
CA GLN A 48 2.56 -13.66 26.60
C GLN A 48 1.32 -14.10 25.82
N ARG A 49 0.49 -13.13 25.41
CA ARG A 49 -0.73 -13.41 24.62
C ARG A 49 -0.41 -13.99 23.26
N LEU A 50 0.55 -13.41 22.56
CA LEU A 50 0.93 -13.82 21.21
C LEU A 50 1.68 -15.15 21.19
N ASP A 51 2.48 -15.43 22.21
CA ASP A 51 3.07 -16.75 22.46
C ASP A 51 1.99 -17.81 22.71
N ALA A 52 0.98 -17.50 23.52
CA ALA A 52 -0.15 -18.39 23.77
C ALA A 52 -0.95 -18.68 22.49
N LEU A 53 -1.19 -17.68 21.64
CA LEU A 53 -1.83 -17.82 20.33
C LEU A 53 -1.06 -18.81 19.45
N GLN A 54 0.25 -18.61 19.31
CA GLN A 54 1.08 -19.50 18.51
C GLN A 54 1.08 -20.93 19.02
N LYS A 55 1.15 -21.13 20.34
CA LYS A 55 1.11 -22.47 20.95
C LYS A 55 -0.24 -23.16 20.74
N ALA A 56 -1.34 -22.39 20.69
CA ALA A 56 -2.69 -22.95 20.56
C ALA A 56 -3.00 -23.43 19.12
N ASN A 57 -2.60 -22.69 18.10
CA ASN A 57 -3.03 -22.95 16.72
C ASN A 57 -1.91 -22.78 15.65
N GLY A 58 -0.70 -22.43 16.08
CA GLY A 58 0.45 -22.24 15.17
C GLY A 58 0.46 -20.90 14.44
N HIS A 59 -0.56 -20.04 14.55
CA HIS A 59 -0.57 -18.72 13.92
C HIS A 59 0.43 -17.79 14.59
N GLN A 60 1.21 -17.06 13.80
CA GLN A 60 2.19 -16.11 14.31
C GLN A 60 1.72 -14.68 14.07
N LEU A 61 1.47 -13.95 15.12
CA LEU A 61 1.25 -12.50 15.08
C LEU A 61 2.42 -11.81 15.77
N VAL A 62 3.04 -10.84 15.08
CA VAL A 62 4.12 -10.01 15.61
C VAL A 62 3.66 -8.57 15.65
N VAL A 63 3.96 -7.86 16.72
CA VAL A 63 3.81 -6.41 16.82
C VAL A 63 5.17 -5.77 16.61
N ALA A 64 5.27 -4.85 15.66
CA ALA A 64 6.49 -4.14 15.33
C ALA A 64 6.25 -2.62 15.39
N THR A 65 7.07 -1.91 16.13
CA THR A 65 7.17 -0.47 15.98
C THR A 65 8.53 -0.10 15.41
N VAL A 66 8.57 0.86 14.50
CA VAL A 66 9.80 1.33 13.87
C VAL A 66 9.90 2.84 13.97
N PRO A 67 11.09 3.41 14.26
CA PRO A 67 11.24 4.85 14.42
C PRO A 67 10.91 5.61 13.12
N ASP A 68 11.26 5.04 11.96
CA ASP A 68 10.97 5.58 10.63
C ASP A 68 10.93 4.49 9.56
N LEU A 69 10.34 4.81 8.42
CA LEU A 69 10.22 3.90 7.27
C LEU A 69 11.37 4.03 6.25
N GLN A 70 12.39 4.83 6.53
CA GLN A 70 13.57 5.05 5.67
C GLN A 70 13.20 5.51 4.25
N GLY A 71 12.11 6.27 4.12
CA GLY A 71 11.60 6.78 2.84
C GLY A 71 10.80 5.76 2.01
N TYR A 72 10.58 4.56 2.50
CA TYR A 72 9.76 3.57 1.81
C TYR A 72 8.26 3.71 2.14
N PRO A 73 7.34 3.33 1.24
CA PRO A 73 5.94 3.12 1.58
C PRO A 73 5.80 2.06 2.68
N ILE A 74 4.82 2.22 3.58
CA ILE A 74 4.63 1.27 4.69
C ILE A 74 4.29 -0.14 4.20
N GLU A 75 3.63 -0.25 3.05
CA GLU A 75 3.31 -1.50 2.37
C GLU A 75 4.58 -2.27 1.99
N ASP A 76 5.51 -1.58 1.37
CA ASP A 76 6.77 -2.16 0.92
C ASP A 76 7.67 -2.51 2.12
N TYR A 77 7.69 -1.62 3.12
CA TYR A 77 8.43 -1.85 4.36
C TYR A 77 7.88 -3.06 5.12
N GLY A 78 6.57 -3.15 5.32
CA GLY A 78 5.92 -4.24 6.05
C GLY A 78 6.11 -5.60 5.37
N TYR A 79 5.91 -5.65 4.06
CA TYR A 79 6.15 -6.84 3.26
C TYR A 79 7.58 -7.37 3.39
N ARG A 80 8.58 -6.48 3.23
CA ARG A 80 10.00 -6.85 3.35
C ARG A 80 10.37 -7.23 4.79
N LEU A 81 9.81 -6.52 5.78
CA LEU A 81 10.02 -6.81 7.19
C LEU A 81 9.52 -8.21 7.54
N LEU A 82 8.29 -8.57 7.14
CA LEU A 82 7.71 -9.88 7.36
C LEU A 82 8.60 -11.00 6.80
N ARG A 83 9.09 -10.81 5.58
CA ARG A 83 10.00 -11.77 4.94
C ARG A 83 11.37 -11.82 5.57
N SER A 84 11.95 -10.67 5.93
CA SER A 84 13.26 -10.59 6.57
C SER A 84 13.27 -11.27 7.93
N TRP A 85 12.19 -11.15 8.69
CA TRP A 85 12.02 -11.79 9.99
C TRP A 85 11.54 -13.24 9.88
N GLY A 86 11.08 -13.67 8.71
CA GLY A 86 10.56 -15.02 8.50
C GLY A 86 9.32 -15.29 9.35
N VAL A 87 8.45 -14.30 9.53
CA VAL A 87 7.23 -14.45 10.34
C VAL A 87 6.25 -15.39 9.63
N GLY A 88 5.82 -16.42 10.35
CA GLY A 88 5.01 -17.52 9.83
C GLY A 88 5.83 -18.77 9.52
N LEU A 89 5.18 -19.93 9.51
CA LEU A 89 5.79 -21.21 9.14
C LEU A 89 6.02 -21.25 7.62
N LYS A 90 7.16 -21.79 7.20
CA LYS A 90 7.64 -21.76 5.80
C LYS A 90 6.57 -22.23 4.79
N ASP A 91 5.89 -23.32 5.07
CA ASP A 91 4.94 -23.91 4.11
C ASP A 91 3.50 -23.46 4.37
N ALA A 92 3.21 -22.99 5.59
CA ALA A 92 1.88 -22.54 5.99
C ALA A 92 1.65 -21.05 5.71
N ASN A 93 2.71 -20.23 5.65
CA ASN A 93 2.64 -18.78 5.49
C ASN A 93 1.63 -18.09 6.44
N ASN A 94 1.53 -18.63 7.67
CA ASN A 94 0.52 -18.29 8.67
C ASN A 94 0.99 -17.22 9.66
N GLY A 95 1.74 -16.24 9.14
CA GLY A 95 2.26 -15.11 9.90
C GLY A 95 1.56 -13.79 9.55
N ALA A 96 1.47 -12.89 10.54
CA ALA A 96 1.02 -11.51 10.35
C ALA A 96 1.87 -10.56 11.18
N ILE A 97 1.97 -9.29 10.74
CA ILE A 97 2.62 -8.21 11.48
C ILE A 97 1.67 -7.03 11.63
N LEU A 98 1.50 -6.54 12.86
CA LEU A 98 0.98 -5.20 13.12
C LEU A 98 2.18 -4.23 13.19
N LEU A 99 2.40 -3.47 12.12
CA LEU A 99 3.49 -2.51 11.97
C LEU A 99 3.01 -1.10 12.25
N VAL A 100 3.73 -0.37 13.11
CA VAL A 100 3.47 1.04 13.43
C VAL A 100 4.73 1.86 13.21
N ALA A 101 4.60 2.95 12.46
CA ALA A 101 5.65 3.94 12.21
C ALA A 101 5.17 5.30 12.73
N PRO A 102 5.54 5.66 13.98
CA PRO A 102 5.03 6.87 14.62
C PRO A 102 5.45 8.17 13.94
N THR A 103 6.66 8.23 13.39
CA THR A 103 7.18 9.43 12.70
C THR A 103 6.35 9.77 11.47
N GLU A 104 5.99 8.78 10.66
CA GLU A 104 5.16 8.96 9.46
C GLU A 104 3.67 8.92 9.77
N ARG A 105 3.29 8.64 11.03
CA ARG A 105 1.90 8.43 11.45
C ARG A 105 1.19 7.38 10.61
N LYS A 106 1.83 6.24 10.43
CA LYS A 106 1.32 5.14 9.63
C LYS A 106 1.23 3.85 10.43
N VAL A 107 0.17 3.09 10.18
CA VAL A 107 -0.04 1.75 10.71
C VAL A 107 -0.41 0.82 9.58
N ARG A 108 0.06 -0.43 9.67
CA ARG A 108 -0.28 -1.48 8.71
C ARG A 108 -0.44 -2.82 9.42
N ILE A 109 -1.41 -3.59 8.97
CA ILE A 109 -1.46 -5.03 9.24
C ILE A 109 -1.00 -5.71 7.95
N GLU A 110 0.14 -6.37 8.00
CA GLU A 110 0.68 -7.20 6.92
C GLU A 110 0.30 -8.65 7.17
N VAL A 111 -0.20 -9.34 6.14
CA VAL A 111 -0.81 -10.67 6.27
C VAL A 111 -0.10 -11.67 5.35
N GLY A 112 0.32 -12.79 5.90
CA GLY A 112 0.85 -13.92 5.13
C GLY A 112 -0.26 -14.67 4.40
N TYR A 113 0.06 -15.26 3.25
CA TYR A 113 -0.90 -15.94 2.37
C TYR A 113 -1.79 -16.98 3.07
N GLY A 114 -1.25 -17.71 4.05
CA GLY A 114 -2.01 -18.71 4.80
C GLY A 114 -3.09 -18.14 5.71
N LEU A 115 -3.00 -16.86 6.06
CA LEU A 115 -3.98 -16.17 6.91
C LEU A 115 -5.02 -15.36 6.12
N GLU A 116 -4.85 -15.13 4.82
CA GLU A 116 -5.79 -14.34 4.01
C GLU A 116 -7.26 -14.81 4.12
N PRO A 117 -7.57 -16.12 4.23
CA PRO A 117 -8.95 -16.57 4.38
C PRO A 117 -9.62 -16.17 5.70
N VAL A 118 -8.83 -15.89 6.75
CA VAL A 118 -9.32 -15.58 8.12
C VAL A 118 -8.95 -14.17 8.57
N LEU A 119 -7.97 -13.53 7.91
CA LEU A 119 -7.52 -12.17 8.18
C LEU A 119 -7.45 -11.40 6.85
N THR A 120 -8.61 -11.02 6.32
CA THR A 120 -8.72 -10.31 5.03
C THR A 120 -8.35 -8.85 5.15
N ASP A 121 -8.11 -8.19 4.01
CA ASP A 121 -7.88 -6.75 3.91
C ASP A 121 -9.03 -5.94 4.51
N ALA A 122 -10.28 -6.37 4.27
CA ALA A 122 -11.48 -5.72 4.82
C ALA A 122 -11.49 -5.79 6.35
N PHE A 123 -11.23 -6.96 6.94
CA PHE A 123 -11.15 -7.12 8.39
C PHE A 123 -9.98 -6.30 8.96
N SER A 124 -8.82 -6.35 8.36
CA SER A 124 -7.64 -5.56 8.75
C SER A 124 -7.95 -4.06 8.72
N SER A 125 -8.65 -3.59 7.69
CA SER A 125 -9.11 -2.20 7.57
C SER A 125 -10.09 -1.82 8.70
N VAL A 126 -11.05 -2.68 9.04
CA VAL A 126 -11.99 -2.46 10.17
C VAL A 126 -11.22 -2.35 11.49
N VAL A 127 -10.28 -3.26 11.76
CA VAL A 127 -9.45 -3.21 12.97
C VAL A 127 -8.66 -1.90 13.04
N ILE A 128 -7.98 -1.51 11.96
CA ILE A 128 -7.22 -0.25 11.92
C ILE A 128 -8.13 0.94 12.18
N ASN A 129 -9.23 1.07 11.46
CA ASN A 129 -10.09 2.25 11.51
C ASN A 129 -10.92 2.35 12.79
N GLN A 130 -11.32 1.22 13.39
CA GLN A 130 -12.21 1.22 14.57
C GLN A 130 -11.47 1.02 15.89
N GLN A 131 -10.35 0.29 15.90
CA GLN A 131 -9.64 -0.03 17.15
C GLN A 131 -8.35 0.77 17.32
N VAL A 132 -7.59 1.00 16.23
CA VAL A 132 -6.25 1.60 16.29
C VAL A 132 -6.32 3.12 16.13
N LEU A 133 -6.79 3.60 14.99
CA LEU A 133 -6.73 5.02 14.63
C LEU A 133 -7.46 5.97 15.59
N PRO A 134 -8.63 5.63 16.17
CA PRO A 134 -9.27 6.52 17.15
C PRO A 134 -8.41 6.77 18.38
N ARG A 135 -7.68 5.74 18.86
CA ARG A 135 -6.77 5.84 20.00
C ARG A 135 -5.52 6.64 19.66
N PHE A 136 -4.94 6.40 18.47
CA PHE A 136 -3.78 7.17 17.99
C PHE A 136 -4.10 8.65 17.84
N LYS A 137 -5.27 8.99 17.33
CA LYS A 137 -5.76 10.38 17.26
C LYS A 137 -5.99 11.01 18.62
N ALA A 138 -6.35 10.22 19.61
CA ALA A 138 -6.48 10.66 21.01
C ALA A 138 -5.13 10.73 21.75
N GLY A 139 -4.01 10.38 21.10
CA GLY A 139 -2.68 10.36 21.73
C GLY A 139 -2.34 9.07 22.48
N ASP A 140 -3.25 8.10 22.52
CA ASP A 140 -3.04 6.79 23.17
C ASP A 140 -2.44 5.78 22.19
N MET A 141 -1.13 5.95 21.91
CA MET A 141 -0.40 5.10 20.96
C MET A 141 -0.36 3.65 21.46
N ALA A 142 0.08 3.46 22.69
CA ALA A 142 0.21 2.11 23.28
C ALA A 142 -1.13 1.39 23.36
N GLY A 143 -2.18 2.05 23.84
CA GLY A 143 -3.54 1.49 23.87
C GLY A 143 -4.08 1.15 22.49
N GLY A 144 -3.76 1.93 21.47
CA GLY A 144 -4.12 1.64 20.09
C GLY A 144 -3.43 0.40 19.54
N ILE A 145 -2.12 0.24 19.79
CA ILE A 145 -1.35 -0.95 19.44
C ILE A 145 -1.91 -2.18 20.11
N VAL A 146 -2.13 -2.12 21.43
CA VAL A 146 -2.68 -3.23 22.22
C VAL A 146 -4.07 -3.62 21.72
N ALA A 147 -4.95 -2.65 21.47
CA ALA A 147 -6.30 -2.93 20.97
C ALA A 147 -6.27 -3.57 19.57
N GLY A 148 -5.45 -3.07 18.66
CA GLY A 148 -5.28 -3.65 17.33
C GLY A 148 -4.72 -5.06 17.37
N ALA A 149 -3.64 -5.28 18.14
CA ALA A 149 -3.04 -6.60 18.31
C ALA A 149 -4.02 -7.61 18.92
N ASN A 150 -4.77 -7.19 19.93
CA ASN A 150 -5.79 -8.04 20.55
C ASN A 150 -6.91 -8.41 19.57
N ALA A 151 -7.42 -7.45 18.80
CA ALA A 151 -8.47 -7.72 17.82
C ALA A 151 -8.02 -8.73 16.74
N VAL A 152 -6.77 -8.60 16.26
CA VAL A 152 -6.19 -9.56 15.33
C VAL A 152 -5.97 -10.93 15.99
N ALA A 153 -5.44 -10.95 17.22
CA ALA A 153 -5.21 -12.20 17.97
C ALA A 153 -6.52 -12.94 18.27
N ASP A 154 -7.58 -12.21 18.64
CA ASP A 154 -8.91 -12.78 18.83
C ASP A 154 -9.48 -13.42 17.56
N GLN A 155 -9.29 -12.76 16.43
CA GLN A 155 -9.70 -13.29 15.13
C GLN A 155 -8.95 -14.57 14.77
N LEU A 156 -7.62 -14.58 14.98
CA LEU A 156 -6.77 -15.73 14.71
C LEU A 156 -6.98 -16.90 15.69
N ALA A 157 -7.55 -16.63 16.86
CA ALA A 157 -7.89 -17.66 17.86
C ALA A 157 -9.20 -18.39 17.57
N LEU A 158 -10.04 -17.85 16.68
CA LEU A 158 -11.33 -18.46 16.35
C LEU A 158 -11.15 -19.72 15.49
N PRO A 159 -12.09 -20.68 15.60
CA PRO A 159 -12.23 -21.74 14.62
C PRO A 159 -12.44 -21.16 13.20
N ASP A 160 -11.91 -21.80 12.18
CA ASP A 160 -11.95 -21.32 10.78
C ASP A 160 -13.33 -20.90 10.30
N ALA A 161 -14.38 -21.62 10.67
CA ALA A 161 -15.75 -21.31 10.27
C ALA A 161 -16.24 -19.98 10.85
N GLU A 162 -15.95 -19.72 12.13
CA GLU A 162 -16.32 -18.48 12.81
C GLU A 162 -15.45 -17.31 12.33
N ALA A 163 -14.16 -17.56 12.12
CA ALA A 163 -13.23 -16.57 11.57
C ALA A 163 -13.72 -16.07 10.20
N ARG A 164 -14.12 -16.99 9.31
CA ARG A 164 -14.66 -16.65 7.98
C ARG A 164 -16.00 -15.92 8.05
N ALA A 165 -16.87 -16.30 8.99
CA ALA A 165 -18.15 -15.59 9.18
C ALA A 165 -17.92 -14.13 9.61
N LYS A 166 -16.99 -13.87 10.52
CA LYS A 166 -16.60 -12.50 10.91
C LYS A 166 -16.01 -11.70 9.77
N VAL A 167 -15.16 -12.31 8.95
CA VAL A 167 -14.58 -11.69 7.77
C VAL A 167 -15.66 -11.28 6.78
N THR A 168 -16.64 -12.15 6.53
CA THR A 168 -17.78 -11.84 5.64
C THR A 168 -18.61 -10.67 6.18
N ALA A 169 -18.84 -10.63 7.49
CA ALA A 169 -19.54 -9.51 8.13
C ALA A 169 -18.74 -8.19 8.03
N ALA A 170 -17.42 -8.24 8.24
CA ALA A 170 -16.54 -7.09 8.10
C ALA A 170 -16.48 -6.57 6.68
N ALA A 171 -16.46 -7.45 5.66
CA ALA A 171 -16.52 -7.07 4.27
C ALA A 171 -17.84 -6.34 3.94
N ALA A 172 -18.96 -6.86 4.41
CA ALA A 172 -20.27 -6.23 4.20
C ALA A 172 -20.36 -4.84 4.88
N GLU A 173 -19.72 -4.65 6.03
CA GLU A 173 -19.66 -3.37 6.73
C GLU A 173 -18.74 -2.37 5.97
N TYR A 174 -17.59 -2.85 5.50
CA TYR A 174 -16.67 -2.09 4.68
C TYR A 174 -17.37 -1.56 3.41
N ASP A 175 -18.08 -2.41 2.70
CA ASP A 175 -18.83 -2.04 1.49
C ASP A 175 -19.92 -1.01 1.80
N ARG A 176 -20.66 -1.15 2.90
CA ARG A 176 -21.68 -0.18 3.33
C ARG A 176 -21.10 1.21 3.62
N THR A 177 -19.95 1.25 4.28
CA THR A 177 -19.29 2.52 4.64
C THR A 177 -18.74 3.21 3.39
N HIS A 178 -18.16 2.47 2.45
CA HIS A 178 -17.61 3.01 1.20
C HIS A 178 -18.70 3.36 0.18
N ALA A 179 -19.78 2.60 0.09
CA ALA A 179 -20.94 2.94 -0.74
C ALA A 179 -21.62 4.25 -0.30
N ARG A 180 -21.71 4.50 1.01
CA ARG A 180 -22.22 5.78 1.54
C ARG A 180 -21.32 6.95 1.16
N THR A 181 -20.02 6.78 1.15
CA THR A 181 -19.05 7.83 0.80
C THR A 181 -19.12 8.16 -0.70
N THR A 182 -19.31 7.18 -1.57
CA THR A 182 -19.49 7.36 -3.01
C THR A 182 -20.84 7.98 -3.34
N ALA A 183 -21.92 7.57 -2.69
CA ALA A 183 -23.25 8.15 -2.87
C ALA A 183 -23.32 9.61 -2.41
N SER A 184 -22.62 9.98 -1.33
CA SER A 184 -22.53 11.36 -0.85
C SER A 184 -21.73 12.27 -1.81
N ARG A 185 -20.79 11.73 -2.60
CA ARG A 185 -20.07 12.46 -3.65
C ARG A 185 -20.87 12.59 -4.96
N SER A 186 -21.82 11.70 -5.20
CA SER A 186 -22.69 11.73 -6.40
C SER A 186 -23.92 12.61 -6.25
N GLY A 187 -24.25 13.07 -5.05
CA GLY A 187 -25.41 13.90 -4.76
C GLY A 187 -25.09 15.40 -4.87
N GLY A 188 -25.29 16.01 -6.06
CA GLY A 188 -25.48 17.46 -6.16
C GLY A 188 -24.38 18.27 -6.84
N GLY A 189 -23.78 17.75 -7.87
CA GLY A 189 -23.04 18.59 -8.83
C GLY A 189 -23.59 18.35 -10.23
N ALA A 190 -24.37 19.30 -10.78
CA ALA A 190 -24.56 19.30 -12.22
C ALA A 190 -23.19 19.13 -12.87
N PRO A 191 -23.05 18.32 -13.92
CA PRO A 191 -21.72 18.02 -14.49
C PRO A 191 -21.12 19.29 -15.07
N ILE A 192 -20.47 20.06 -14.20
CA ILE A 192 -19.81 21.34 -14.55
C ILE A 192 -18.90 21.13 -15.76
N GLY A 193 -18.29 19.95 -15.87
CA GLY A 193 -17.51 19.56 -17.04
C GLY A 193 -18.32 19.53 -18.34
N LEU A 194 -19.58 19.05 -18.30
CA LEU A 194 -20.48 19.07 -19.48
C LEU A 194 -20.96 20.48 -19.81
N ILE A 195 -21.18 21.32 -18.80
CA ILE A 195 -21.56 22.73 -19.00
C ILE A 195 -20.38 23.50 -19.62
N ILE A 196 -19.17 23.34 -19.07
CA ILE A 196 -17.96 23.96 -19.63
C ILE A 196 -17.69 23.46 -21.05
N PHE A 197 -17.80 22.15 -21.28
CA PHE A 197 -17.65 21.55 -22.61
C PHE A 197 -18.70 22.09 -23.60
N GLY A 198 -19.95 22.21 -23.17
CA GLY A 198 -21.04 22.82 -23.96
C GLY A 198 -20.78 24.28 -24.33
N ILE A 199 -20.28 25.08 -23.38
CA ILE A 199 -19.92 26.49 -23.61
C ILE A 199 -18.74 26.61 -24.59
N VAL A 200 -17.69 25.80 -24.43
CA VAL A 200 -16.53 25.76 -25.33
C VAL A 200 -16.94 25.31 -26.73
N LEU A 201 -17.76 24.27 -26.82
CA LEU A 201 -18.29 23.79 -28.10
C LEU A 201 -19.14 24.88 -28.79
N ALA A 202 -20.04 25.55 -28.05
CA ALA A 202 -20.85 26.66 -28.56
C ALA A 202 -19.97 27.83 -29.03
N ALA A 203 -18.95 28.20 -28.30
CA ALA A 203 -17.99 29.24 -28.67
C ALA A 203 -17.21 28.95 -29.96
N ILE A 204 -17.02 27.68 -30.31
CA ILE A 204 -16.36 27.25 -31.55
C ILE A 204 -17.36 27.13 -32.69
N VAL A 205 -18.55 26.56 -32.44
CA VAL A 205 -19.55 26.27 -33.49
C VAL A 205 -20.29 27.53 -33.93
N ILE A 206 -20.67 28.43 -33.01
CA ILE A 206 -21.43 29.65 -33.33
C ILE A 206 -20.66 30.55 -34.32
N PRO A 207 -19.37 30.89 -34.15
CA PRO A 207 -18.66 31.69 -35.14
C PRO A 207 -18.41 30.94 -36.46
N MET A 208 -18.39 29.59 -36.43
CA MET A 208 -18.25 28.79 -37.65
C MET A 208 -19.54 28.77 -38.50
N LEU A 209 -20.72 28.77 -37.87
CA LEU A 209 -22.01 28.92 -38.56
C LEU A 209 -22.31 30.35 -39.00
N SER A 210 -21.85 31.36 -38.26
CA SER A 210 -22.08 32.78 -38.58
C SER A 210 -21.20 33.30 -39.73
N ARG A 211 -20.22 32.51 -40.19
CA ARG A 211 -19.37 32.89 -41.35
C ARG A 211 -19.96 32.53 -42.72
N ARG A 212 -21.23 32.27 -42.83
CA ARG A 212 -21.93 32.22 -44.10
C ARG A 212 -22.36 33.64 -44.54
N GLY A 213 -21.46 34.31 -45.24
CA GLY A 213 -21.85 35.53 -45.99
C GLY A 213 -20.83 36.64 -45.93
N ARG A 214 -19.81 36.56 -46.79
CA ARG A 214 -19.39 37.66 -47.68
C ARG A 214 -18.09 37.24 -48.36
N GLY A 215 -18.19 36.92 -49.64
CA GLY A 215 -17.03 36.66 -50.50
C GLY A 215 -16.26 37.95 -50.71
N GLN A 216 -14.99 37.89 -50.40
CA GLN A 216 -13.99 38.79 -51.04
C GLN A 216 -12.86 37.92 -51.57
N ARG A 217 -12.73 37.93 -52.87
CA ARG A 217 -11.62 37.34 -53.60
C ARG A 217 -10.35 38.13 -53.22
N TYR A 218 -9.40 37.48 -52.55
CA TYR A 218 -8.04 37.97 -52.51
C TYR A 218 -7.09 36.83 -53.02
N ARG A 219 -6.39 37.19 -54.05
CA ARG A 219 -5.37 36.35 -54.71
C ARG A 219 -4.06 36.68 -54.03
N GLY A 220 -3.40 35.70 -53.43
CA GLY A 220 -2.10 35.86 -52.76
C GLY A 220 -1.54 34.51 -52.37
N ASP A 221 -0.48 34.21 -53.07
CA ASP A 221 0.43 33.07 -52.98
C ASP A 221 1.09 32.95 -51.61
N GLY A 222 1.41 31.71 -51.15
CA GLY A 222 2.37 31.54 -50.07
C GLY A 222 1.93 30.59 -48.94
N GLY A 223 2.54 29.43 -48.86
CA GLY A 223 2.53 28.30 -47.95
C GLY A 223 2.28 28.57 -46.48
N GLY A 224 1.45 27.75 -45.90
CA GLY A 224 1.21 27.68 -44.46
C GLY A 224 0.64 26.33 -44.07
N GLY A 225 1.50 25.45 -43.61
CA GLY A 225 1.12 24.11 -43.13
C GLY A 225 0.13 24.16 -41.99
N SER A 226 -1.00 23.48 -42.15
CA SER A 226 -2.04 23.36 -41.13
C SER A 226 -1.57 22.53 -39.96
N ALA A 227 -1.58 23.09 -38.75
CA ALA A 227 -1.23 22.44 -37.48
C ALA A 227 -2.28 21.42 -36.99
N LEU A 228 -3.39 21.28 -37.70
CA LEU A 228 -4.49 20.40 -37.36
C LEU A 228 -4.16 18.88 -37.32
N PRO A 229 -3.27 18.32 -38.18
CA PRO A 229 -2.92 16.92 -38.11
C PRO A 229 -2.15 16.54 -36.84
N ILE A 230 -1.39 17.48 -36.27
CA ILE A 230 -0.53 17.21 -35.09
C ILE A 230 -1.38 17.07 -33.82
N VAL A 231 -2.42 17.91 -33.67
CA VAL A 231 -3.29 17.88 -32.49
C VAL A 231 -4.17 16.63 -32.48
N LEU A 232 -4.70 16.23 -33.63
CA LEU A 232 -5.50 14.99 -33.75
C LEU A 232 -4.68 13.74 -33.50
N TRP A 233 -3.41 13.72 -33.90
CA TRP A 233 -2.51 12.57 -33.69
C TRP A 233 -2.10 12.42 -32.21
N SER A 234 -1.88 13.52 -31.48
CA SER A 234 -1.54 13.47 -30.06
C SER A 234 -2.70 12.96 -29.22
N VAL A 235 -3.94 13.36 -29.49
CA VAL A 235 -5.14 12.89 -28.79
C VAL A 235 -5.42 11.41 -29.11
N ALA A 236 -5.26 10.96 -30.35
CA ALA A 236 -5.43 9.56 -30.73
C ALA A 236 -4.39 8.64 -30.07
N ASN A 237 -3.15 9.14 -29.91
CA ASN A 237 -2.07 8.38 -29.28
C ASN A 237 -2.25 8.25 -27.74
N GLU A 238 -2.90 9.23 -27.11
CA GLU A 238 -3.23 9.20 -25.68
C GLU A 238 -4.39 8.22 -25.39
N LEU A 239 -5.42 8.18 -26.25
CA LEU A 239 -6.52 7.22 -26.12
C LEU A 239 -6.11 5.77 -26.39
N SER A 240 -5.09 5.53 -27.22
CA SER A 240 -4.60 4.17 -27.51
C SER A 240 -3.67 3.61 -26.44
N ARG A 241 -3.18 4.43 -25.50
CA ARG A 241 -2.35 4.00 -24.36
C ARG A 241 -3.11 3.47 -23.15
N GLY A 242 -4.42 3.61 -23.13
CA GLY A 242 -5.29 3.17 -22.04
C GLY A 242 -5.69 1.69 -22.02
N GLY A 243 -5.12 0.86 -22.86
CA GLY A 243 -5.48 -0.56 -22.96
C GLY A 243 -4.26 -1.46 -23.16
N GLY A 244 -3.51 -1.73 -22.12
CA GLY A 244 -2.34 -2.60 -22.20
C GLY A 244 -2.22 -3.49 -20.97
N GLY A 245 -2.63 -4.74 -21.16
CA GLY A 245 -2.67 -5.83 -20.21
C GLY A 245 -1.33 -6.13 -19.52
N TRP A 246 -1.45 -6.62 -18.32
CA TRP A 246 -0.40 -7.29 -17.60
C TRP A 246 -0.20 -8.69 -18.15
N SER A 247 0.94 -8.90 -18.75
CA SER A 247 1.47 -10.21 -19.10
C SER A 247 2.75 -10.43 -18.30
N GLY A 248 2.80 -11.60 -17.69
CA GLY A 248 3.77 -12.08 -16.75
C GLY A 248 5.15 -12.38 -17.33
N GLY A 249 6.01 -12.77 -16.45
CA GLY A 249 7.36 -13.35 -16.68
C GLY A 249 8.12 -13.23 -15.39
N GLY A 250 8.40 -14.26 -14.68
CA GLY A 250 9.29 -15.34 -14.95
C GLY A 250 10.40 -15.31 -13.95
N GLY A 251 10.42 -16.29 -13.02
CA GLY A 251 11.53 -17.10 -12.57
C GLY A 251 12.82 -16.43 -12.10
N GLY A 252 13.11 -16.61 -10.80
CA GLY A 252 14.43 -16.43 -10.23
C GLY A 252 14.50 -17.17 -8.89
N SER A 253 14.85 -18.44 -8.93
CA SER A 253 15.21 -19.23 -7.75
C SER A 253 16.55 -18.75 -7.20
N GLY A 254 16.51 -18.09 -6.02
CA GLY A 254 17.66 -17.83 -5.19
C GLY A 254 17.51 -18.58 -3.87
N SER A 255 18.25 -19.68 -3.75
CA SER A 255 18.42 -20.42 -2.51
C SER A 255 19.40 -19.66 -1.64
N ASP A 256 18.93 -18.99 -0.58
CA ASP A 256 19.77 -18.53 0.51
C ASP A 256 19.41 -19.28 1.78
N SER A 257 20.39 -20.07 2.20
CA SER A 257 20.46 -20.77 3.48
C SER A 257 20.69 -19.77 4.60
N GLY A 258 19.60 -19.28 5.23
CA GLY A 258 19.61 -18.42 6.41
C GLY A 258 19.65 -19.25 7.68
N GLY A 259 20.69 -19.04 8.52
CA GLY A 259 21.00 -19.76 9.73
C GLY A 259 19.88 -19.78 10.77
N GLY A 260 19.74 -20.96 11.39
CA GLY A 260 18.79 -21.22 12.44
C GLY A 260 19.00 -20.39 13.69
N TRP A 261 17.92 -19.90 14.26
CA TRP A 261 17.86 -19.28 15.57
C TRP A 261 17.43 -20.33 16.59
N MET A 262 18.40 -20.82 17.35
CA MET A 262 18.14 -21.56 18.59
C MET A 262 18.22 -20.58 19.76
N GLY A 263 17.10 -20.30 20.37
CA GLY A 263 17.01 -19.51 21.59
C GLY A 263 15.57 -19.43 22.08
N GLY A 264 15.23 -20.25 23.03
CA GLY A 264 14.11 -20.22 23.97
C GLY A 264 12.74 -19.72 23.49
N GLY A 265 11.81 -20.61 23.17
CA GLY A 265 10.38 -20.33 23.22
C GLY A 265 9.69 -19.88 21.93
N PHE A 266 10.41 -19.34 20.97
CA PHE A 266 9.89 -19.02 19.65
C PHE A 266 10.27 -20.15 18.70
N GLY A 267 9.36 -21.02 18.36
CA GLY A 267 9.52 -22.01 17.33
C GLY A 267 9.71 -21.28 16.00
N GLY A 268 10.96 -21.13 15.57
CA GLY A 268 11.35 -20.33 14.43
C GLY A 268 10.53 -20.64 13.20
N GLY A 269 9.77 -19.67 12.75
CA GLY A 269 9.12 -19.70 11.48
C GLY A 269 10.18 -19.77 10.38
N GLY A 270 10.18 -20.84 9.62
CA GLY A 270 11.09 -21.04 8.52
C GLY A 270 10.74 -20.19 7.29
N GLY A 271 10.47 -18.90 7.43
CA GLY A 271 10.29 -17.98 6.31
C GLY A 271 8.90 -18.05 5.66
N GLY A 272 7.89 -17.50 6.29
CA GLY A 272 6.57 -17.27 5.68
C GLY A 272 6.66 -16.30 4.49
N SER A 273 5.81 -16.47 3.51
CA SER A 273 5.66 -15.59 2.36
C SER A 273 4.35 -14.81 2.45
N ALA A 274 4.39 -13.52 2.17
CA ALA A 274 3.20 -12.66 2.05
C ALA A 274 3.13 -12.11 0.63
N GLY A 275 1.91 -11.78 0.19
CA GLY A 275 1.65 -11.16 -1.12
C GLY A 275 1.34 -9.67 -1.05
N GLY A 276 1.60 -9.02 0.11
CA GLY A 276 1.18 -7.63 0.33
C GLY A 276 -0.28 -7.49 0.73
N GLY A 277 -0.94 -8.60 1.14
CA GLY A 277 -2.27 -8.55 1.73
C GLY A 277 -2.27 -7.80 3.06
N GLY A 278 -3.44 -7.28 3.47
CA GLY A 278 -3.63 -6.50 4.67
C GLY A 278 -4.17 -5.10 4.43
N ALA A 279 -4.07 -4.23 5.41
CA ALA A 279 -4.56 -2.86 5.32
C ALA A 279 -3.61 -1.88 5.96
N SER A 280 -3.65 -0.62 5.49
CA SER A 280 -2.88 0.50 6.03
C SER A 280 -3.80 1.62 6.51
N GLY A 281 -3.33 2.43 7.44
CA GLY A 281 -4.00 3.64 7.89
C GLY A 281 -3.03 4.73 8.30
N SER A 282 -3.55 5.95 8.44
CA SER A 282 -2.79 7.12 8.89
C SER A 282 -3.62 7.96 9.86
N TRP A 283 -2.99 8.68 10.78
CA TRP A 283 -3.62 9.52 11.80
C TRP A 283 -2.99 10.91 11.92
#